data_c994fa50b64752fa9a0df222234cad0c
#
_entry.id   c994fa50b64752fa9a0df222234cad0c
#
_cell.length_a   1.000
_cell.length_b   1.000
_cell.length_c   1.000
_cell.angle_alpha   90.00
_cell.angle_beta   90.00
_cell.angle_gamma   90.00
#
_symmetry.space_group_name_H-M   'P 1'
#
loop_
_entity.id
_entity.type
_entity.pdbx_description
1 polymer ?
#
loop_
_entity_poly.entity_id
_entity_poly.type
_entity_poly.pdbx_seq_one_letter_code
_entity_poly.pdbx_strand_id
1 'polypeptide(L)'
;ADARVPQSLLGLDRFEARGQIVAMLRESGALVKTEAHTHAVRHCYRCDTVVEPRLSDQWFVKMKPLAEPALDAVRQRRIRIMPERWEAVYVNWLENIRDWNISRQLWWGHRIPVWYCDAAGHVTVSREDVTSCPHCGAGLRQDEDVLDTWFSSWLWPFSTLGWPDKEATDLRAFYPTDDLITAPEILFFWVARMIMGGYAFMGETPFHTVYLHGTVRDMKHVKMSKSLGNGIDPLDVRALYGSDALRYTVIAGLGMGADVMLDPSDLEKSFAPGRNFVTKLWNIGRFLLSNVGTDPVQPLDTVDRAALRRADRWILNALNVAITECDLALGPARPKDGVWGAGELRSGLRLSEFTESARRFVWNELADWYLESTKGRLAGGGSDAAIARSVLAHVFDAALRLLQPIVPFVTDVLWRRLPIADEMRGDFIARARWPQRDASIGPEPEFEVVREAINSIRQLRADYAIAPGDRINASLDTAASNNAARDMQVLAEESEFIQRLARCEITSGSGDEKRAGATILLSTGSRICVPLAGVIDIEKECRKARVELEKLDGQLTALNGRLSNPGFTGRAPANVVAGERVKQAEWTARREQLAQKVESLCGS
;
A
#
# COMPACT_ATOMS: atom_id res chain seq x y z
N ALA A 1 -48.87 -29.82 -15.53
CA ALA A 1 -47.95 -30.43 -16.51
C ALA A 1 -48.40 -29.96 -17.90
N ASP A 2 -47.43 -29.61 -18.76
CA ASP A 2 -47.69 -29.22 -20.15
C ASP A 2 -48.27 -30.43 -20.88
N ALA A 3 -49.42 -30.26 -21.57
CA ALA A 3 -50.11 -31.34 -22.31
C ALA A 3 -49.23 -32.00 -23.40
N ARG A 4 -48.09 -31.42 -23.72
CA ARG A 4 -47.11 -31.96 -24.67
C ARG A 4 -46.14 -32.99 -24.05
N VAL A 5 -46.13 -33.12 -22.72
CA VAL A 5 -45.26 -34.09 -22.03
C VAL A 5 -46.00 -35.42 -21.93
N PRO A 6 -45.41 -36.53 -22.45
CA PRO A 6 -45.98 -37.85 -22.31
C PRO A 6 -46.26 -38.20 -20.84
N GLN A 7 -47.46 -38.75 -20.58
CA GLN A 7 -47.90 -39.05 -19.22
C GLN A 7 -47.00 -40.06 -18.51
N SER A 8 -46.32 -40.93 -19.28
CA SER A 8 -45.34 -41.90 -18.78
C SER A 8 -44.08 -41.27 -18.18
N LEU A 9 -43.82 -40.00 -18.47
CA LEU A 9 -42.66 -39.31 -17.95
C LEU A 9 -42.98 -38.45 -16.71
N LEU A 10 -44.24 -38.29 -16.37
CA LEU A 10 -44.65 -37.47 -15.23
C LEU A 10 -44.31 -38.18 -13.92
N GLY A 11 -43.64 -37.47 -13.01
CA GLY A 11 -43.25 -37.97 -11.69
C GLY A 11 -41.96 -38.79 -11.66
N LEU A 12 -41.29 -39.03 -12.79
CA LEU A 12 -39.99 -39.68 -12.84
C LEU A 12 -38.88 -38.71 -12.38
N ASP A 13 -37.81 -39.30 -11.87
CA ASP A 13 -36.55 -38.55 -11.70
C ASP A 13 -36.07 -37.99 -13.06
N ARG A 14 -35.54 -36.79 -13.06
CA ARG A 14 -35.16 -36.07 -14.28
C ARG A 14 -34.10 -36.82 -15.12
N PHE A 15 -33.18 -37.54 -14.48
CA PHE A 15 -32.18 -38.32 -15.20
C PHE A 15 -32.79 -39.58 -15.82
N GLU A 16 -33.73 -40.20 -15.12
CA GLU A 16 -34.50 -41.32 -15.64
C GLU A 16 -35.38 -40.88 -16.81
N ALA A 17 -36.11 -39.75 -16.65
CA ALA A 17 -36.94 -39.18 -17.71
C ALA A 17 -36.12 -38.85 -18.97
N ARG A 18 -34.89 -38.31 -18.83
CA ARG A 18 -33.96 -38.08 -19.97
C ARG A 18 -33.63 -39.37 -20.71
N GLY A 19 -33.35 -40.44 -19.99
CA GLY A 19 -33.08 -41.74 -20.59
C GLY A 19 -34.26 -42.26 -21.38
N GLN A 20 -35.46 -42.16 -20.81
CA GLN A 20 -36.72 -42.58 -21.47
C GLN A 20 -37.06 -41.72 -22.69
N ILE A 21 -36.88 -40.38 -22.62
CA ILE A 21 -37.08 -39.49 -23.78
C ILE A 21 -36.14 -39.86 -24.93
N VAL A 22 -34.89 -40.13 -24.67
CA VAL A 22 -33.91 -40.54 -25.69
C VAL A 22 -34.33 -41.87 -26.32
N ALA A 23 -34.83 -42.83 -25.53
CA ALA A 23 -35.36 -44.11 -26.05
C ALA A 23 -36.59 -43.88 -26.94
N MET A 24 -37.56 -43.08 -26.52
CA MET A 24 -38.76 -42.74 -27.29
C MET A 24 -38.41 -42.02 -28.62
N LEU A 25 -37.45 -41.10 -28.60
CA LEU A 25 -36.99 -40.41 -29.81
C LEU A 25 -36.26 -41.36 -30.78
N ARG A 26 -35.59 -42.37 -30.27
CA ARG A 26 -34.94 -43.40 -31.08
C ARG A 26 -35.99 -44.31 -31.71
N GLU A 27 -37.01 -44.74 -30.96
CA GLU A 27 -38.09 -45.60 -31.43
C GLU A 27 -38.96 -44.89 -32.50
N SER A 28 -39.23 -43.60 -32.33
CA SER A 28 -39.96 -42.80 -33.31
C SER A 28 -39.14 -42.40 -34.54
N GLY A 29 -37.87 -42.75 -34.61
CA GLY A 29 -36.98 -42.34 -35.69
C GLY A 29 -36.62 -40.84 -35.70
N ALA A 30 -36.98 -40.08 -34.68
CA ALA A 30 -36.70 -38.67 -34.59
C ALA A 30 -35.23 -38.39 -34.11
N LEU A 31 -34.58 -39.36 -33.46
CA LEU A 31 -33.19 -39.24 -33.04
C LEU A 31 -32.24 -39.56 -34.19
N VAL A 32 -31.60 -38.56 -34.78
CA VAL A 32 -30.66 -38.69 -35.90
C VAL A 32 -29.32 -39.28 -35.47
N LYS A 33 -28.72 -38.73 -34.43
CA LYS A 33 -27.43 -39.22 -33.86
C LYS A 33 -27.25 -38.73 -32.42
N THR A 34 -26.34 -39.39 -31.70
CA THR A 34 -25.86 -38.98 -30.41
C THR A 34 -24.36 -38.71 -30.51
N GLU A 35 -23.89 -37.53 -30.10
CA GLU A 35 -22.50 -37.14 -30.07
C GLU A 35 -22.06 -36.81 -28.64
N ALA A 36 -20.85 -37.19 -28.29
CA ALA A 36 -20.23 -36.76 -27.04
C ALA A 36 -19.93 -35.26 -27.11
N HIS A 37 -20.44 -34.52 -26.14
CA HIS A 37 -20.24 -33.06 -26.04
C HIS A 37 -19.81 -32.68 -24.64
N THR A 38 -18.68 -32.01 -24.53
CA THR A 38 -18.16 -31.50 -23.24
C THR A 38 -18.57 -30.04 -23.08
N HIS A 39 -19.31 -29.72 -22.02
CA HIS A 39 -19.71 -28.37 -21.67
C HIS A 39 -19.78 -28.19 -20.15
N ALA A 40 -19.72 -26.92 -19.69
CA ALA A 40 -19.88 -26.61 -18.29
C ALA A 40 -21.33 -26.79 -17.86
N VAL A 41 -21.56 -27.60 -16.83
CA VAL A 41 -22.88 -27.80 -16.21
C VAL A 41 -22.91 -27.02 -14.90
N ARG A 42 -24.00 -26.25 -14.69
CA ARG A 42 -24.16 -25.48 -13.46
C ARG A 42 -24.64 -26.38 -12.33
N HIS A 43 -23.97 -26.28 -11.18
CA HIS A 43 -24.29 -26.99 -9.96
C HIS A 43 -24.70 -26.03 -8.85
N CYS A 44 -25.55 -26.49 -7.94
CA CYS A 44 -25.87 -25.78 -6.72
C CYS A 44 -24.65 -25.70 -5.82
N TYR A 45 -24.24 -24.49 -5.45
CA TYR A 45 -23.04 -24.28 -4.60
C TYR A 45 -23.18 -24.83 -3.16
N ARG A 46 -24.38 -25.24 -2.76
CA ARG A 46 -24.65 -25.82 -1.43
C ARG A 46 -24.62 -27.35 -1.41
N CYS A 47 -25.24 -27.99 -2.39
CA CYS A 47 -25.43 -29.45 -2.41
C CYS A 47 -24.84 -30.13 -3.65
N ASP A 48 -24.16 -29.37 -4.51
CA ASP A 48 -23.52 -29.85 -5.75
C ASP A 48 -24.49 -30.57 -6.73
N THR A 49 -25.79 -30.41 -6.55
CA THR A 49 -26.79 -30.96 -7.48
C THR A 49 -26.84 -30.12 -8.75
N VAL A 50 -26.96 -30.77 -9.92
CA VAL A 50 -27.12 -30.10 -11.21
C VAL A 50 -28.37 -29.21 -11.19
N VAL A 51 -28.21 -27.94 -11.60
CA VAL A 51 -29.28 -26.94 -11.65
C VAL A 51 -30.05 -27.08 -12.97
N GLU A 52 -31.38 -27.26 -12.87
CA GLU A 52 -32.29 -27.27 -14.03
C GLU A 52 -32.95 -25.89 -14.16
N PRO A 53 -32.87 -25.21 -15.32
CA PRO A 53 -33.59 -23.98 -15.57
C PRO A 53 -35.12 -24.21 -15.54
N ARG A 54 -35.82 -23.42 -14.72
CA ARG A 54 -37.29 -23.46 -14.62
C ARG A 54 -37.85 -22.06 -14.71
N LEU A 55 -38.89 -21.84 -15.48
CA LEU A 55 -39.64 -20.60 -15.48
C LEU A 55 -40.57 -20.56 -14.28
N SER A 56 -40.60 -19.46 -13.57
CA SER A 56 -41.53 -19.14 -12.49
C SER A 56 -41.72 -17.63 -12.43
N ASP A 57 -42.86 -17.21 -11.86
CA ASP A 57 -43.12 -15.81 -11.61
C ASP A 57 -42.14 -15.29 -10.58
N GLN A 58 -41.56 -14.12 -10.86
CA GLN A 58 -40.52 -13.50 -10.05
C GLN A 58 -40.78 -12.00 -9.94
N TRP A 59 -40.30 -11.42 -8.85
CA TRP A 59 -40.29 -9.96 -8.69
C TRP A 59 -39.02 -9.36 -9.31
N PHE A 60 -39.24 -8.32 -10.12
CA PHE A 60 -38.15 -7.62 -10.81
C PHE A 60 -38.16 -6.12 -10.49
N VAL A 61 -36.97 -5.53 -10.36
CA VAL A 61 -36.77 -4.08 -10.37
C VAL A 61 -36.37 -3.65 -11.78
N LYS A 62 -37.07 -2.64 -12.33
CA LYS A 62 -36.66 -1.97 -13.57
C LYS A 62 -35.38 -1.18 -13.31
N MET A 63 -34.26 -1.66 -13.82
CA MET A 63 -32.94 -1.12 -13.46
C MET A 63 -32.54 0.11 -14.27
N LYS A 64 -32.98 0.24 -15.52
CA LYS A 64 -32.52 1.33 -16.39
C LYS A 64 -32.75 2.73 -15.79
N PRO A 65 -33.94 3.08 -15.26
CA PRO A 65 -34.15 4.41 -14.66
C PRO A 65 -33.28 4.69 -13.42
N LEU A 66 -32.86 3.63 -12.71
CA LEU A 66 -31.99 3.73 -11.54
C LEU A 66 -30.51 3.83 -11.96
N ALA A 67 -30.16 3.19 -13.06
CA ALA A 67 -28.79 3.16 -13.57
C ALA A 67 -28.35 4.49 -14.20
N GLU A 68 -29.26 5.21 -14.84
CA GLU A 68 -28.95 6.48 -15.52
C GLU A 68 -28.32 7.53 -14.58
N PRO A 69 -28.88 7.86 -13.40
CA PRO A 69 -28.24 8.80 -12.46
C PRO A 69 -26.92 8.28 -11.91
N ALA A 70 -26.79 6.97 -11.70
CA ALA A 70 -25.58 6.34 -11.20
C ALA A 70 -24.44 6.37 -12.25
N LEU A 71 -24.77 6.20 -13.52
CA LEU A 71 -23.84 6.34 -14.64
C LEU A 71 -23.38 7.79 -14.79
N ASP A 72 -24.29 8.74 -14.72
CA ASP A 72 -24.01 10.16 -14.81
C ASP A 72 -23.15 10.66 -13.65
N ALA A 73 -23.28 10.08 -12.46
CA ALA A 73 -22.45 10.43 -11.31
C ALA A 73 -20.96 10.20 -11.57
N VAL A 74 -20.61 9.10 -12.24
CA VAL A 74 -19.23 8.78 -12.59
C VAL A 74 -18.77 9.61 -13.80
N ARG A 75 -19.59 9.71 -14.87
CA ARG A 75 -19.26 10.50 -16.05
C ARG A 75 -19.05 11.99 -15.75
N GLN A 76 -19.82 12.53 -14.82
CA GLN A 76 -19.71 13.92 -14.35
C GLN A 76 -18.69 14.09 -13.22
N ARG A 77 -17.94 13.03 -12.88
CA ARG A 77 -16.90 13.04 -11.85
C ARG A 77 -17.38 13.42 -10.44
N ARG A 78 -18.65 13.18 -10.13
CA ARG A 78 -19.15 13.28 -8.76
C ARG A 78 -18.67 12.12 -7.91
N ILE A 79 -18.47 10.96 -8.55
CA ILE A 79 -17.85 9.77 -7.95
C ILE A 79 -16.65 9.39 -8.81
N ARG A 80 -15.50 9.12 -8.19
CA ARG A 80 -14.34 8.49 -8.84
C ARG A 80 -14.22 7.03 -8.44
N ILE A 81 -13.76 6.18 -9.36
CA ILE A 81 -13.49 4.75 -9.11
C ILE A 81 -11.99 4.53 -9.22
N MET A 82 -11.40 4.01 -8.15
CA MET A 82 -9.97 3.76 -8.05
C MET A 82 -9.70 2.26 -7.85
N PRO A 83 -8.78 1.62 -8.60
CA PRO A 83 -8.03 2.18 -9.74
C PRO A 83 -8.92 2.44 -10.96
N GLU A 84 -8.55 3.43 -11.76
CA GLU A 84 -9.29 3.94 -12.93
C GLU A 84 -9.72 2.85 -13.93
N ARG A 85 -8.95 1.77 -14.06
CA ARG A 85 -9.30 0.65 -14.96
C ARG A 85 -10.70 0.08 -14.71
N TRP A 86 -11.25 0.25 -13.52
CA TRP A 86 -12.58 -0.24 -13.17
C TRP A 86 -13.72 0.71 -13.59
N GLU A 87 -13.41 1.97 -13.91
CA GLU A 87 -14.41 2.92 -14.38
C GLU A 87 -15.04 2.47 -15.70
N ALA A 88 -14.23 2.09 -16.70
CA ALA A 88 -14.74 1.58 -17.97
C ALA A 88 -15.58 0.32 -17.80
N VAL A 89 -15.21 -0.57 -16.85
CA VAL A 89 -15.96 -1.80 -16.54
C VAL A 89 -17.29 -1.46 -15.89
N TYR A 90 -17.33 -0.50 -14.97
CA TYR A 90 -18.56 0.00 -14.33
C TYR A 90 -19.51 0.63 -15.36
N VAL A 91 -18.99 1.53 -16.20
CA VAL A 91 -19.78 2.20 -17.25
C VAL A 91 -20.40 1.19 -18.21
N ASN A 92 -19.60 0.28 -18.75
CA ASN A 92 -20.09 -0.75 -19.68
C ASN A 92 -21.17 -1.63 -19.05
N TRP A 93 -21.04 -1.99 -17.77
CA TRP A 93 -22.05 -2.81 -17.08
C TRP A 93 -23.36 -2.06 -16.92
N LEU A 94 -23.34 -0.77 -16.53
CA LEU A 94 -24.54 0.04 -16.35
C LEU A 94 -25.26 0.35 -17.68
N GLU A 95 -24.52 0.59 -18.77
CA GLU A 95 -25.11 0.79 -20.10
C GLU A 95 -25.88 -0.43 -20.61
N ASN A 96 -25.42 -1.63 -20.21
CA ASN A 96 -26.02 -2.90 -20.63
C ASN A 96 -26.82 -3.57 -19.50
N ILE A 97 -27.23 -2.81 -18.49
CA ILE A 97 -27.91 -3.37 -17.33
C ILE A 97 -29.25 -3.98 -17.69
N ARG A 98 -29.52 -5.15 -17.11
CA ARG A 98 -30.81 -5.85 -17.21
C ARG A 98 -31.60 -5.68 -15.93
N ASP A 99 -32.90 -5.87 -16.02
CA ASP A 99 -33.79 -5.86 -14.86
C ASP A 99 -33.33 -6.88 -13.81
N TRP A 100 -33.45 -6.48 -12.56
CA TRP A 100 -32.91 -7.24 -11.43
C TRP A 100 -34.02 -8.10 -10.83
N ASN A 101 -33.89 -9.42 -10.95
CA ASN A 101 -34.73 -10.36 -10.20
C ASN A 101 -34.34 -10.28 -8.71
N ILE A 102 -35.29 -9.83 -7.88
CA ILE A 102 -35.11 -9.64 -6.43
C ILE A 102 -35.70 -10.77 -5.59
N SER A 103 -36.46 -11.71 -6.19
CA SER A 103 -37.02 -12.86 -5.48
C SER A 103 -35.99 -13.96 -5.27
N ARG A 104 -36.01 -14.59 -4.10
CA ARG A 104 -35.20 -15.78 -3.77
C ARG A 104 -36.06 -16.81 -3.07
N GLN A 105 -35.97 -18.05 -3.53
CA GLN A 105 -36.66 -19.20 -2.95
C GLN A 105 -35.76 -19.79 -1.84
N LEU A 106 -35.60 -19.03 -0.74
CA LEU A 106 -34.77 -19.38 0.41
C LEU A 106 -35.63 -19.47 1.67
N TRP A 107 -35.22 -20.31 2.59
CA TRP A 107 -35.89 -20.46 3.88
C TRP A 107 -35.68 -19.24 4.81
N TRP A 108 -34.52 -18.62 4.74
CA TRP A 108 -34.16 -17.49 5.58
C TRP A 108 -33.93 -16.21 4.77
N GLY A 109 -34.59 -15.14 5.17
CA GLY A 109 -34.46 -13.84 4.55
C GLY A 109 -35.63 -12.91 4.88
N HIS A 110 -35.64 -11.72 4.29
CA HIS A 110 -36.72 -10.76 4.39
C HIS A 110 -37.83 -11.17 3.41
N ARG A 111 -38.98 -11.62 3.91
CA ARG A 111 -40.12 -11.97 3.05
C ARG A 111 -40.58 -10.78 2.24
N ILE A 112 -40.96 -11.04 1.01
CA ILE A 112 -41.49 -10.01 0.12
C ILE A 112 -42.78 -9.48 0.73
N PRO A 113 -42.94 -8.13 0.91
CA PRO A 113 -44.09 -7.53 1.59
C PRO A 113 -45.30 -7.39 0.66
N VAL A 114 -45.70 -8.51 0.07
CA VAL A 114 -46.79 -8.61 -0.86
C VAL A 114 -47.73 -9.74 -0.44
N TRP A 115 -49.03 -9.48 -0.48
CA TRP A 115 -50.08 -10.41 -0.13
C TRP A 115 -51.06 -10.60 -1.30
N TYR A 116 -51.44 -11.82 -1.54
CA TYR A 116 -52.35 -12.25 -2.61
C TYR A 116 -53.72 -12.63 -2.04
N CYS A 117 -54.78 -12.12 -2.65
CA CYS A 117 -56.14 -12.49 -2.38
C CYS A 117 -56.56 -13.59 -3.35
N ASP A 118 -56.60 -14.83 -2.90
CA ASP A 118 -56.97 -15.98 -3.75
C ASP A 118 -58.43 -15.95 -4.17
N ALA A 119 -59.30 -15.21 -3.45
CA ALA A 119 -60.72 -15.09 -3.76
C ALA A 119 -61.03 -14.16 -4.96
N ALA A 120 -60.21 -13.09 -5.15
CA ALA A 120 -60.50 -12.07 -6.16
C ALA A 120 -59.26 -11.64 -6.97
N GLY A 121 -58.13 -12.28 -6.76
CA GLY A 121 -56.89 -11.99 -7.50
C GLY A 121 -56.23 -10.63 -7.16
N HIS A 122 -56.67 -9.95 -6.10
CA HIS A 122 -56.07 -8.69 -5.70
C HIS A 122 -54.66 -8.90 -5.13
N VAL A 123 -53.77 -7.96 -5.43
CA VAL A 123 -52.39 -7.90 -4.88
C VAL A 123 -52.31 -6.70 -3.95
N THR A 124 -51.88 -6.93 -2.71
CA THR A 124 -51.69 -5.89 -1.70
C THR A 124 -50.22 -5.78 -1.32
N VAL A 125 -49.65 -4.57 -1.40
CA VAL A 125 -48.32 -4.25 -0.92
C VAL A 125 -48.48 -3.47 0.39
N SER A 126 -47.84 -3.92 1.47
CA SER A 126 -47.95 -3.28 2.78
C SER A 126 -46.64 -3.28 3.52
N ARG A 127 -46.43 -2.27 4.37
CA ARG A 127 -45.32 -2.23 5.31
C ARG A 127 -45.57 -3.04 6.58
N GLU A 128 -46.81 -3.30 6.85
CA GLU A 128 -47.31 -4.06 8.01
C GLU A 128 -47.95 -5.35 7.55
N ASP A 129 -47.95 -6.34 8.42
CA ASP A 129 -48.62 -7.60 8.14
C ASP A 129 -50.14 -7.38 8.01
N VAL A 130 -50.69 -7.81 6.90
CA VAL A 130 -52.13 -7.72 6.62
C VAL A 130 -52.76 -9.12 6.54
N THR A 131 -53.89 -9.29 7.20
CA THR A 131 -54.60 -10.58 7.29
C THR A 131 -55.82 -10.65 6.40
N SER A 132 -56.38 -9.50 6.01
CA SER A 132 -57.59 -9.42 5.17
C SER A 132 -57.40 -8.47 4.00
N CYS A 133 -57.99 -8.82 2.88
CA CYS A 133 -57.94 -8.03 1.65
C CYS A 133 -58.67 -6.70 1.83
N PRO A 134 -58.00 -5.54 1.60
CA PRO A 134 -58.61 -4.23 1.73
C PRO A 134 -59.74 -3.97 0.72
N HIS A 135 -59.83 -4.78 -0.34
CA HIS A 135 -60.83 -4.61 -1.40
C HIS A 135 -62.08 -5.51 -1.24
N CYS A 136 -61.96 -6.71 -0.68
CA CYS A 136 -63.07 -7.67 -0.58
C CYS A 136 -63.20 -8.34 0.78
N GLY A 137 -62.32 -8.05 1.76
CA GLY A 137 -62.38 -8.63 3.11
C GLY A 137 -61.92 -10.09 3.23
N ALA A 138 -61.64 -10.77 2.12
CA ALA A 138 -61.18 -12.17 2.16
C ALA A 138 -59.75 -12.30 2.76
N GLY A 139 -59.42 -13.52 3.20
CA GLY A 139 -58.07 -13.82 3.71
C GLY A 139 -56.97 -13.60 2.66
N LEU A 140 -55.82 -13.22 3.13
CA LEU A 140 -54.65 -12.97 2.30
C LEU A 140 -53.53 -13.99 2.58
N ARG A 141 -52.77 -14.34 1.55
CA ARG A 141 -51.57 -15.17 1.64
C ARG A 141 -50.36 -14.30 1.24
N GLN A 142 -49.38 -14.20 2.14
CA GLN A 142 -48.13 -13.49 1.85
C GLN A 142 -47.29 -14.27 0.83
N ASP A 143 -46.56 -13.55 0.00
CA ASP A 143 -45.56 -14.12 -0.89
C ASP A 143 -44.58 -15.02 -0.09
N GLU A 144 -44.26 -16.19 -0.63
CA GLU A 144 -43.36 -17.16 0.04
C GLU A 144 -41.88 -16.85 -0.18
N ASP A 145 -41.58 -16.09 -1.24
CA ASP A 145 -40.21 -15.70 -1.57
C ASP A 145 -39.67 -14.66 -0.61
N VAL A 146 -38.34 -14.63 -0.50
CA VAL A 146 -37.59 -13.61 0.23
C VAL A 146 -36.86 -12.71 -0.74
N LEU A 147 -36.52 -11.51 -0.27
CA LEU A 147 -35.72 -10.53 -1.03
C LEU A 147 -34.27 -10.97 -1.18
N ASP A 148 -33.67 -10.68 -2.33
CA ASP A 148 -32.22 -10.77 -2.55
C ASP A 148 -31.46 -9.99 -1.46
N THR A 149 -30.42 -10.57 -0.92
CA THR A 149 -29.54 -9.94 0.08
C THR A 149 -29.09 -8.53 -0.33
N TRP A 150 -28.80 -8.35 -1.61
CA TRP A 150 -28.37 -7.06 -2.14
C TRP A 150 -29.48 -6.01 -2.14
N PHE A 151 -30.74 -6.41 -2.05
CA PHE A 151 -31.89 -5.49 -2.01
C PHE A 151 -32.03 -4.78 -0.67
N SER A 152 -31.51 -5.33 0.42
CA SER A 152 -31.39 -4.63 1.70
C SER A 152 -30.01 -3.93 1.83
N SER A 153 -28.94 -4.57 1.38
CA SER A 153 -27.57 -4.05 1.54
C SER A 153 -27.27 -2.79 0.72
N TRP A 154 -28.02 -2.49 -0.35
CA TRP A 154 -27.87 -1.23 -1.09
C TRP A 154 -28.31 0.00 -0.31
N LEU A 155 -29.07 -0.18 0.77
CA LEU A 155 -29.50 0.88 1.67
C LEU A 155 -28.43 1.25 2.71
N TRP A 156 -27.38 0.45 2.81
CA TRP A 156 -26.38 0.55 3.88
C TRP A 156 -25.80 1.94 4.10
N PRO A 157 -25.44 2.74 3.07
CA PRO A 157 -24.81 4.05 3.27
C PRO A 157 -25.65 5.05 4.06
N PHE A 158 -26.96 4.88 4.11
CA PHE A 158 -27.89 5.82 4.76
C PHE A 158 -28.78 5.15 5.82
N SER A 159 -29.13 3.85 5.66
CA SER A 159 -29.98 3.17 6.65
C SER A 159 -29.30 2.97 8.00
N THR A 160 -27.97 2.74 8.01
CA THR A 160 -27.18 2.63 9.24
C THR A 160 -26.99 3.96 9.96
N LEU A 161 -27.27 5.08 9.31
CA LEU A 161 -27.16 6.43 9.84
C LEU A 161 -28.51 6.99 10.31
N GLY A 162 -29.57 6.17 10.28
CA GLY A 162 -30.88 6.54 10.82
C GLY A 162 -31.99 6.75 9.80
N TRP A 163 -31.71 6.63 8.48
CA TRP A 163 -32.77 6.65 7.46
C TRP A 163 -33.81 5.53 7.76
N PRO A 164 -35.15 5.74 7.64
CA PRO A 164 -35.81 6.81 6.89
C PRO A 164 -36.05 8.13 7.61
N ASP A 165 -35.63 8.29 8.88
CA ASP A 165 -35.69 9.58 9.55
C ASP A 165 -34.64 10.55 8.94
N LYS A 166 -35.11 11.51 8.16
CA LYS A 166 -34.25 12.50 7.51
C LYS A 166 -33.60 13.50 8.48
N GLU A 167 -34.13 13.60 9.69
CA GLU A 167 -33.61 14.47 10.75
C GLU A 167 -32.62 13.77 11.68
N ALA A 168 -32.37 12.47 11.44
CA ALA A 168 -31.39 11.70 12.24
C ALA A 168 -30.03 12.40 12.24
N THR A 169 -29.48 12.59 13.43
CA THR A 169 -28.24 13.34 13.66
C THR A 169 -27.06 12.75 12.86
N ASP A 170 -26.92 11.43 12.87
CA ASP A 170 -25.82 10.76 12.18
C ASP A 170 -25.99 10.86 10.65
N LEU A 171 -27.22 10.77 10.14
CA LEU A 171 -27.48 10.93 8.71
C LEU A 171 -27.09 12.33 8.22
N ARG A 172 -27.44 13.37 8.98
CA ARG A 172 -27.08 14.76 8.65
C ARG A 172 -25.58 15.04 8.78
N ALA A 173 -24.89 14.33 9.69
CA ALA A 173 -23.48 14.55 9.95
C ALA A 173 -22.57 13.79 8.99
N PHE A 174 -22.95 12.57 8.57
CA PHE A 174 -22.06 11.62 7.89
C PHE A 174 -22.49 11.24 6.47
N TYR A 175 -23.69 11.59 6.03
CA TYR A 175 -24.11 11.35 4.65
C TYR A 175 -24.01 12.66 3.83
N PRO A 176 -23.43 12.66 2.61
CA PRO A 176 -22.67 11.56 1.98
C PRO A 176 -21.37 11.22 2.72
N THR A 177 -20.94 9.96 2.65
CA THR A 177 -19.62 9.53 3.14
C THR A 177 -18.52 9.90 2.14
N ASP A 178 -17.25 9.77 2.55
CA ASP A 178 -16.12 10.14 1.69
C ASP A 178 -15.70 8.97 0.78
N ASP A 179 -15.27 7.87 1.38
CA ASP A 179 -14.66 6.75 0.68
C ASP A 179 -15.39 5.44 0.98
N LEU A 180 -15.72 4.69 -0.05
CA LEU A 180 -16.15 3.30 0.04
C LEU A 180 -15.00 2.40 -0.39
N ILE A 181 -14.48 1.59 0.53
CA ILE A 181 -13.37 0.66 0.27
C ILE A 181 -13.92 -0.76 0.25
N THR A 182 -13.76 -1.46 -0.87
CA THR A 182 -14.27 -2.84 -1.01
C THR A 182 -13.50 -3.63 -2.08
N ALA A 183 -13.83 -4.92 -2.20
CA ALA A 183 -13.27 -5.79 -3.23
C ALA A 183 -13.95 -5.59 -4.60
N PRO A 184 -13.22 -5.73 -5.71
CA PRO A 184 -13.77 -5.51 -7.05
C PRO A 184 -14.88 -6.51 -7.43
N GLU A 185 -14.93 -7.69 -6.83
CA GLU A 185 -15.92 -8.72 -7.13
C GLU A 185 -17.36 -8.29 -6.80
N ILE A 186 -17.53 -7.31 -5.90
CA ILE A 186 -18.86 -6.81 -5.51
C ILE A 186 -19.15 -5.41 -6.04
N LEU A 187 -18.39 -4.95 -7.03
CA LEU A 187 -18.63 -3.66 -7.69
C LEU A 187 -20.05 -3.54 -8.24
N PHE A 188 -20.55 -4.58 -8.91
CA PHE A 188 -21.86 -4.57 -9.52
C PHE A 188 -22.99 -4.95 -8.56
N PHE A 189 -22.72 -5.89 -7.67
CA PHE A 189 -23.73 -6.41 -6.76
C PHE A 189 -24.03 -5.46 -5.61
N TRP A 190 -23.05 -4.68 -5.19
CA TRP A 190 -23.16 -3.81 -4.03
C TRP A 190 -22.92 -2.34 -4.35
N VAL A 191 -21.75 -1.99 -4.88
CA VAL A 191 -21.34 -0.58 -5.07
C VAL A 191 -22.29 0.14 -6.04
N ALA A 192 -22.50 -0.40 -7.23
CA ALA A 192 -23.40 0.18 -8.23
C ALA A 192 -24.83 0.34 -7.67
N ARG A 193 -25.30 -0.67 -6.93
CA ARG A 193 -26.63 -0.62 -6.31
C ARG A 193 -26.73 0.40 -5.18
N MET A 194 -25.69 0.58 -4.34
CA MET A 194 -25.67 1.65 -3.35
C MET A 194 -25.74 3.03 -4.00
N ILE A 195 -25.04 3.23 -5.12
CA ILE A 195 -25.10 4.50 -5.87
C ILE A 195 -26.52 4.73 -6.40
N MET A 196 -27.15 3.71 -6.97
CA MET A 196 -28.54 3.77 -7.43
C MET A 196 -29.51 4.08 -6.27
N GLY A 197 -29.33 3.38 -5.11
CA GLY A 197 -30.14 3.62 -3.91
C GLY A 197 -29.95 5.03 -3.35
N GLY A 198 -28.72 5.56 -3.33
CA GLY A 198 -28.43 6.93 -2.92
C GLY A 198 -29.24 7.93 -3.75
N TYR A 199 -29.20 7.84 -5.07
CA TYR A 199 -29.99 8.72 -5.93
C TYR A 199 -31.49 8.52 -5.82
N ALA A 200 -31.95 7.26 -5.68
CA ALA A 200 -33.37 6.94 -5.60
C ALA A 200 -34.02 7.39 -4.29
N PHE A 201 -33.33 7.28 -3.16
CA PHE A 201 -33.91 7.51 -1.83
C PHE A 201 -33.44 8.80 -1.17
N MET A 202 -32.20 9.24 -1.46
CA MET A 202 -31.59 10.42 -0.86
C MET A 202 -31.48 11.60 -1.85
N GLY A 203 -31.53 11.33 -3.17
CA GLY A 203 -31.43 12.35 -4.22
C GLY A 203 -30.00 12.77 -4.55
N GLU A 204 -29.01 12.17 -3.91
CA GLU A 204 -27.59 12.53 -4.08
C GLU A 204 -26.65 11.30 -4.00
N THR A 205 -25.37 11.52 -4.27
CA THR A 205 -24.37 10.45 -4.20
C THR A 205 -24.17 9.94 -2.77
N PRO A 206 -24.04 8.62 -2.55
CA PRO A 206 -23.78 8.08 -1.22
C PRO A 206 -22.34 8.22 -0.73
N PHE A 207 -21.39 8.38 -1.63
CA PHE A 207 -19.95 8.56 -1.36
C PHE A 207 -19.25 9.19 -2.56
N HIS A 208 -18.07 9.77 -2.34
CA HIS A 208 -17.31 10.47 -3.39
C HIS A 208 -16.25 9.60 -4.06
N THR A 209 -15.71 8.61 -3.37
CA THR A 209 -14.69 7.70 -3.90
C THR A 209 -15.08 6.24 -3.68
N VAL A 210 -14.88 5.43 -4.70
CA VAL A 210 -14.90 3.97 -4.62
C VAL A 210 -13.47 3.47 -4.78
N TYR A 211 -12.91 2.89 -3.70
CA TYR A 211 -11.58 2.29 -3.73
C TYR A 211 -11.68 0.77 -3.75
N LEU A 212 -11.24 0.17 -4.86
CA LEU A 212 -11.27 -1.27 -5.06
C LEU A 212 -9.89 -1.85 -4.72
N HIS A 213 -9.80 -2.46 -3.54
CA HIS A 213 -8.56 -3.06 -3.06
C HIS A 213 -8.26 -4.41 -3.72
N GLY A 214 -6.99 -4.83 -3.68
CA GLY A 214 -6.59 -6.18 -4.08
C GLY A 214 -7.05 -7.26 -3.10
N THR A 215 -6.88 -8.49 -3.48
CA THR A 215 -7.26 -9.67 -2.69
C THR A 215 -6.03 -10.31 -2.06
N VAL A 216 -6.18 -10.84 -0.85
CA VAL A 216 -5.11 -11.65 -0.22
C VAL A 216 -5.15 -13.05 -0.82
N ARG A 217 -4.00 -13.48 -1.35
CA ARG A 217 -3.80 -14.77 -2.01
C ARG A 217 -2.65 -15.55 -1.39
N ASP A 218 -2.71 -16.85 -1.52
CA ASP A 218 -1.59 -17.74 -1.18
C ASP A 218 -0.50 -17.73 -2.27
N MET A 219 0.60 -18.44 -2.03
CA MET A 219 1.73 -18.52 -2.95
C MET A 219 1.42 -19.25 -4.27
N LYS A 220 0.22 -19.85 -4.39
CA LYS A 220 -0.31 -20.45 -5.63
C LYS A 220 -1.25 -19.50 -6.37
N HIS A 221 -1.32 -18.23 -5.96
CA HIS A 221 -2.23 -17.22 -6.48
C HIS A 221 -3.73 -17.52 -6.26
N VAL A 222 -4.06 -18.44 -5.34
CA VAL A 222 -5.45 -18.75 -4.98
C VAL A 222 -5.92 -17.80 -3.90
N LYS A 223 -7.12 -17.23 -4.06
CA LYS A 223 -7.74 -16.37 -3.04
C LYS A 223 -7.86 -17.13 -1.72
N MET A 224 -7.39 -16.53 -0.63
CA MET A 224 -7.53 -17.12 0.69
C MET A 224 -8.98 -17.20 1.13
N SER A 225 -9.41 -18.37 1.59
CA SER A 225 -10.75 -18.58 2.14
C SER A 225 -10.75 -19.65 3.22
N LYS A 226 -11.70 -19.55 4.15
CA LYS A 226 -11.88 -20.54 5.22
C LYS A 226 -12.25 -21.92 4.65
N SER A 227 -13.03 -21.97 3.57
CA SER A 227 -13.48 -23.22 2.95
C SER A 227 -12.35 -24.00 2.27
N LEU A 228 -11.30 -23.32 1.79
CA LEU A 228 -10.14 -23.95 1.17
C LEU A 228 -9.03 -24.28 2.17
N GLY A 229 -9.15 -23.80 3.42
CA GLY A 229 -8.12 -24.03 4.45
C GLY A 229 -6.76 -23.38 4.16
N ASN A 230 -6.69 -22.47 3.16
CA ASN A 230 -5.47 -21.76 2.77
C ASN A 230 -5.40 -20.34 3.37
N GLY A 231 -6.26 -20.01 4.34
CA GLY A 231 -6.31 -18.71 4.99
C GLY A 231 -5.31 -18.61 6.15
N ILE A 232 -4.91 -17.39 6.45
CA ILE A 232 -4.15 -17.03 7.66
C ILE A 232 -5.14 -16.45 8.67
N ASP A 233 -5.14 -16.98 9.90
CA ASP A 233 -5.96 -16.39 10.97
C ASP A 233 -5.29 -15.11 11.49
N PRO A 234 -5.95 -13.94 11.39
CA PRO A 234 -5.42 -12.70 11.94
C PRO A 234 -5.16 -12.73 13.44
N LEU A 235 -5.86 -13.57 14.20
CA LEU A 235 -5.67 -13.70 15.63
C LEU A 235 -4.34 -14.41 15.97
N ASP A 236 -3.95 -15.40 15.19
CA ASP A 236 -2.65 -16.07 15.32
C ASP A 236 -1.51 -15.10 14.98
N VAL A 237 -1.66 -14.33 13.90
CA VAL A 237 -0.68 -13.29 13.54
C VAL A 237 -0.56 -12.24 14.65
N ARG A 238 -1.68 -11.81 15.21
CA ARG A 238 -1.69 -10.87 16.33
C ARG A 238 -0.96 -11.44 17.56
N ALA A 239 -1.16 -12.70 17.86
CA ALA A 239 -0.53 -13.35 19.02
C ALA A 239 1.00 -13.46 18.84
N LEU A 240 1.48 -13.73 17.61
CA LEU A 240 2.90 -13.97 17.32
C LEU A 240 3.68 -12.69 17.01
N TYR A 241 3.08 -11.74 16.31
CA TYR A 241 3.76 -10.56 15.75
C TYR A 241 3.20 -9.22 16.24
N GLY A 242 2.01 -9.21 16.81
CA GLY A 242 1.29 -8.01 17.24
C GLY A 242 0.39 -7.40 16.15
N SER A 243 -0.62 -6.64 16.60
CA SER A 243 -1.60 -6.02 15.69
C SER A 243 -0.98 -5.00 14.74
N ASP A 244 0.00 -4.21 15.20
CA ASP A 244 0.68 -3.21 14.36
C ASP A 244 1.49 -3.85 13.24
N ALA A 245 2.14 -4.99 13.50
CA ALA A 245 2.88 -5.74 12.47
C ALA A 245 1.95 -6.30 11.39
N LEU A 246 0.79 -6.83 11.79
CA LEU A 246 -0.25 -7.29 10.86
C LEU A 246 -0.73 -6.13 9.97
N ARG A 247 -1.13 -5.01 10.58
CA ARG A 247 -1.62 -3.82 9.86
C ARG A 247 -0.56 -3.28 8.89
N TYR A 248 0.68 -3.11 9.36
CA TYR A 248 1.79 -2.65 8.53
C TYR A 248 1.99 -3.56 7.31
N THR A 249 2.06 -4.88 7.51
CA THR A 249 2.29 -5.85 6.44
C THR A 249 1.20 -5.79 5.37
N VAL A 250 -0.06 -5.74 5.79
CA VAL A 250 -1.19 -5.65 4.85
C VAL A 250 -1.17 -4.33 4.09
N ILE A 251 -0.99 -3.19 4.76
CA ILE A 251 -1.04 -1.86 4.12
C ILE A 251 0.19 -1.63 3.23
N ALA A 252 1.40 -1.95 3.70
CA ALA A 252 2.64 -1.75 2.94
C ALA A 252 2.71 -2.61 1.67
N GLY A 253 2.10 -3.80 1.69
CA GLY A 253 2.02 -4.70 0.54
C GLY A 253 0.99 -4.32 -0.51
N LEU A 254 0.09 -3.37 -0.22
CA LEU A 254 -1.01 -2.98 -1.09
C LEU A 254 -0.60 -1.93 -2.14
N GLY A 255 -0.01 -2.38 -3.25
CA GLY A 255 -0.10 -1.58 -4.48
C GLY A 255 -1.59 -1.34 -4.82
N MET A 256 -1.94 -0.16 -5.35
CA MET A 256 -3.34 0.21 -5.63
C MET A 256 -4.05 -0.86 -6.48
N GLY A 257 -4.99 -1.58 -5.89
CA GLY A 257 -5.75 -2.67 -6.52
C GLY A 257 -4.89 -3.88 -6.92
N ALA A 258 -3.70 -4.05 -6.36
CA ALA A 258 -2.87 -5.24 -6.53
C ALA A 258 -3.15 -6.26 -5.44
N ASP A 259 -3.06 -7.53 -5.77
CA ASP A 259 -3.22 -8.62 -4.81
C ASP A 259 -2.01 -8.73 -3.88
N VAL A 260 -2.26 -9.05 -2.62
CA VAL A 260 -1.23 -9.31 -1.61
C VAL A 260 -0.96 -10.81 -1.54
N MET A 261 0.29 -11.19 -1.76
CA MET A 261 0.74 -12.57 -1.66
C MET A 261 1.28 -12.83 -0.26
N LEU A 262 0.67 -13.73 0.49
CA LEU A 262 1.14 -14.16 1.81
C LEU A 262 1.32 -15.68 1.81
N ASP A 263 2.31 -16.15 2.58
CA ASP A 263 2.58 -17.57 2.73
C ASP A 263 1.98 -18.11 4.03
N PRO A 264 0.91 -18.93 3.97
CA PRO A 264 0.32 -19.51 5.17
C PRO A 264 1.25 -20.48 5.91
N SER A 265 2.25 -21.03 5.20
CA SER A 265 3.22 -21.97 5.76
C SER A 265 4.45 -21.28 6.38
N ASP A 266 4.69 -20.00 6.05
CA ASP A 266 5.82 -19.20 6.55
C ASP A 266 5.35 -17.80 6.97
N LEU A 267 4.73 -17.71 8.14
CA LEU A 267 4.27 -16.44 8.70
C LEU A 267 5.44 -15.51 9.03
N GLU A 268 6.60 -16.04 9.40
CA GLU A 268 7.79 -15.24 9.73
C GLU A 268 8.23 -14.42 8.52
N LYS A 269 8.33 -15.02 7.34
CA LYS A 269 8.67 -14.33 6.11
C LYS A 269 7.70 -13.20 5.79
N SER A 270 6.41 -13.43 6.02
CA SER A 270 5.36 -12.47 5.70
C SER A 270 5.31 -11.29 6.70
N PHE A 271 5.42 -11.56 8.01
CA PHE A 271 5.12 -10.57 9.06
C PHE A 271 6.34 -10.04 9.82
N ALA A 272 7.52 -10.68 9.71
CA ALA A 272 8.73 -10.18 10.34
C ALA A 272 9.13 -8.76 9.91
N PRO A 273 8.98 -8.32 8.65
CA PRO A 273 9.26 -6.94 8.26
C PRO A 273 8.45 -5.92 9.08
N GLY A 274 7.15 -6.17 9.27
CA GLY A 274 6.27 -5.32 10.09
C GLY A 274 6.68 -5.32 11.57
N ARG A 275 6.91 -6.51 12.15
CA ARG A 275 7.40 -6.64 13.53
C ARG A 275 8.73 -5.90 13.73
N ASN A 276 9.67 -6.03 12.80
CA ASN A 276 10.98 -5.40 12.90
C ASN A 276 10.86 -3.87 12.82
N PHE A 277 9.97 -3.35 11.98
CA PHE A 277 9.67 -1.92 11.93
C PHE A 277 9.09 -1.40 13.25
N VAL A 278 8.08 -2.08 13.79
CA VAL A 278 7.48 -1.72 15.08
C VAL A 278 8.53 -1.77 16.22
N THR A 279 9.39 -2.79 16.22
CA THR A 279 10.50 -2.92 17.19
C THR A 279 11.50 -1.76 17.04
N LYS A 280 11.85 -1.38 15.80
CA LYS A 280 12.74 -0.22 15.55
C LYS A 280 12.09 1.06 16.08
N LEU A 281 10.80 1.30 15.79
CA LEU A 281 10.08 2.47 16.27
C LEU A 281 10.03 2.53 17.81
N TRP A 282 9.79 1.39 18.46
CA TRP A 282 9.84 1.29 19.91
C TRP A 282 11.23 1.64 20.47
N ASN A 283 12.30 1.15 19.85
CA ASN A 283 13.67 1.43 20.30
C ASN A 283 14.06 2.90 20.11
N ILE A 284 13.59 3.55 19.02
CA ILE A 284 13.74 5.00 18.83
C ILE A 284 13.07 5.75 19.98
N GLY A 285 11.79 5.42 20.26
CA GLY A 285 11.04 6.04 21.37
C GLY A 285 11.72 5.84 22.71
N ARG A 286 12.20 4.63 22.99
CA ARG A 286 12.94 4.33 24.24
C ARG A 286 14.22 5.16 24.35
N PHE A 287 15.01 5.27 23.27
CA PHE A 287 16.20 6.10 23.25
C PHE A 287 15.84 7.58 23.52
N LEU A 288 14.83 8.09 22.82
CA LEU A 288 14.37 9.47 22.97
C LEU A 288 13.96 9.75 24.41
N LEU A 289 13.04 8.96 24.98
CA LEU A 289 12.56 9.13 26.34
C LEU A 289 13.67 9.06 27.39
N SER A 290 14.68 8.20 27.18
CA SER A 290 15.84 8.10 28.07
C SER A 290 16.76 9.32 28.05
N ASN A 291 16.78 10.10 26.95
CA ASN A 291 17.69 11.23 26.76
C ASN A 291 16.99 12.60 26.86
N VAL A 292 15.68 12.64 26.59
CA VAL A 292 14.91 13.89 26.67
C VAL A 292 14.45 14.16 28.11
N GLY A 293 14.24 13.10 28.90
CA GLY A 293 13.76 13.21 30.27
C GLY A 293 12.23 13.20 30.37
N THR A 294 11.71 13.53 31.55
CA THR A 294 10.27 13.56 31.84
C THR A 294 9.69 14.98 31.86
N ASP A 295 10.54 15.98 32.01
CA ASP A 295 10.11 17.36 32.07
C ASP A 295 9.71 17.86 30.67
N PRO A 296 8.67 18.68 30.54
CA PRO A 296 8.27 19.26 29.25
C PRO A 296 9.43 19.94 28.55
N VAL A 297 9.65 19.60 27.30
CA VAL A 297 10.63 20.27 26.45
C VAL A 297 10.12 21.63 26.00
N GLN A 298 11.04 22.54 25.73
CA GLN A 298 10.71 23.82 25.13
C GLN A 298 10.02 23.62 23.78
N PRO A 299 8.85 24.23 23.53
CA PRO A 299 8.19 24.16 22.23
C PRO A 299 9.09 24.69 21.11
N LEU A 300 9.09 24.00 19.96
CA LEU A 300 10.00 24.31 18.86
C LEU A 300 9.81 25.73 18.28
N ASP A 301 8.59 26.22 18.28
CA ASP A 301 8.23 27.58 17.82
C ASP A 301 8.83 28.69 18.70
N THR A 302 9.23 28.36 19.93
CA THR A 302 9.89 29.28 20.86
C THR A 302 11.43 29.19 20.81
N VAL A 303 11.97 28.23 20.05
CA VAL A 303 13.41 28.07 19.85
C VAL A 303 13.92 29.10 18.83
N ASP A 304 14.99 29.81 19.16
CA ASP A 304 15.64 30.69 18.20
C ASP A 304 16.16 29.90 16.99
N ARG A 305 15.67 30.22 15.81
CA ARG A 305 16.04 29.57 14.56
C ARG A 305 17.53 29.68 14.23
N ALA A 306 18.18 30.78 14.64
CA ALA A 306 19.60 30.98 14.45
C ALA A 306 20.47 30.05 15.31
N ALA A 307 19.90 29.53 16.41
CA ALA A 307 20.57 28.58 17.28
C ALA A 307 20.48 27.11 16.81
N LEU A 308 19.67 26.82 15.78
CA LEU A 308 19.57 25.49 15.19
C LEU A 308 20.85 25.12 14.47
N ARG A 309 21.39 23.92 14.75
CA ARG A 309 22.49 23.36 13.98
C ARG A 309 22.06 22.89 12.60
N ARG A 310 23.03 22.61 11.70
CA ARG A 310 22.74 22.04 10.36
C ARG A 310 21.87 20.79 10.42
N ALA A 311 22.23 19.86 11.29
CA ALA A 311 21.45 18.62 11.46
C ALA A 311 20.00 18.90 11.89
N ASP A 312 19.75 19.94 12.71
CA ASP A 312 18.41 20.31 13.15
C ASP A 312 17.58 20.86 11.98
N ARG A 313 18.16 21.80 11.21
CA ARG A 313 17.49 22.35 10.01
C ARG A 313 17.25 21.27 8.97
N TRP A 314 18.24 20.39 8.77
CA TRP A 314 18.12 19.27 7.84
C TRP A 314 16.99 18.31 8.19
N ILE A 315 16.87 17.85 9.45
CA ILE A 315 15.80 16.91 9.85
C ILE A 315 14.42 17.57 9.80
N LEU A 316 14.32 18.87 10.12
CA LEU A 316 13.06 19.62 10.00
C LEU A 316 12.65 19.77 8.53
N ASN A 317 13.60 19.99 7.61
CA ASN A 317 13.30 19.96 6.18
C ASN A 317 12.93 18.55 5.70
N ALA A 318 13.62 17.51 6.15
CA ALA A 318 13.27 16.12 5.84
C ALA A 318 11.85 15.75 6.33
N LEU A 319 11.43 16.28 7.49
CA LEU A 319 10.07 16.16 7.99
C LEU A 319 9.07 16.87 7.07
N ASN A 320 9.37 18.08 6.61
CA ASN A 320 8.55 18.81 5.64
C ASN A 320 8.35 18.02 4.33
N VAL A 321 9.42 17.38 3.85
CA VAL A 321 9.35 16.49 2.67
C VAL A 321 8.47 15.29 2.95
N ALA A 322 8.66 14.61 4.09
CA ALA A 322 7.85 13.46 4.47
C ALA A 322 6.35 13.80 4.61
N ILE A 323 6.02 14.93 5.24
CA ILE A 323 4.63 15.42 5.33
C ILE A 323 4.06 15.64 3.93
N THR A 324 4.82 16.32 3.05
CA THR A 324 4.39 16.57 1.66
C THR A 324 4.11 15.28 0.89
N GLU A 325 5.01 14.30 0.99
CA GLU A 325 4.85 13.01 0.32
C GLU A 325 3.66 12.23 0.87
N CYS A 326 3.45 12.26 2.19
CA CYS A 326 2.29 11.66 2.85
C CYS A 326 0.99 12.32 2.38
N ASP A 327 0.94 13.66 2.34
CA ASP A 327 -0.23 14.42 1.87
C ASP A 327 -0.55 14.13 0.40
N LEU A 328 0.47 14.07 -0.46
CA LEU A 328 0.30 13.72 -1.87
C LEU A 328 -0.15 12.26 -2.06
N ALA A 329 0.32 11.36 -1.22
CA ALA A 329 -0.06 9.95 -1.29
C ALA A 329 -1.50 9.74 -0.80
N LEU A 330 -1.95 10.43 0.25
CA LEU A 330 -3.32 10.37 0.74
C LEU A 330 -4.28 11.13 -0.18
N GLY A 331 -3.86 12.27 -0.70
CA GLY A 331 -4.66 13.15 -1.56
C GLY A 331 -5.85 13.79 -0.84
N PRO A 332 -6.70 14.51 -1.58
CA PRO A 332 -7.90 15.13 -1.02
C PRO A 332 -8.96 14.09 -0.67
N ALA A 333 -9.60 14.25 0.48
CA ALA A 333 -10.68 13.37 0.94
C ALA A 333 -11.98 13.58 0.15
N ARG A 334 -12.26 14.82 -0.28
CA ARG A 334 -13.49 15.21 -0.99
C ARG A 334 -13.18 15.98 -2.25
N PRO A 335 -14.04 15.90 -3.27
CA PRO A 335 -13.92 16.76 -4.45
C PRO A 335 -14.22 18.20 -4.09
N LYS A 336 -13.50 19.13 -4.71
CA LYS A 336 -13.83 20.55 -4.61
C LYS A 336 -15.12 20.82 -5.40
N ASP A 337 -16.04 21.57 -4.81
CA ASP A 337 -17.33 21.91 -5.42
C ASP A 337 -18.18 20.70 -5.89
N GLY A 338 -18.01 19.55 -5.21
CA GLY A 338 -18.76 18.32 -5.47
C GLY A 338 -18.35 17.54 -6.73
N VAL A 339 -17.28 17.96 -7.42
CA VAL A 339 -16.80 17.33 -8.66
C VAL A 339 -15.28 17.19 -8.62
N TRP A 340 -14.77 15.99 -8.90
CA TRP A 340 -13.34 15.73 -8.98
C TRP A 340 -12.69 16.43 -10.18
N GLY A 341 -11.63 17.18 -9.94
CA GLY A 341 -10.78 17.71 -11.00
C GLY A 341 -10.12 16.60 -11.83
N ALA A 342 -9.81 16.87 -13.10
CA ALA A 342 -9.19 15.85 -13.98
C ALA A 342 -7.86 15.29 -13.43
N GLY A 343 -7.05 16.13 -12.76
CA GLY A 343 -5.81 15.71 -12.10
C GLY A 343 -6.02 14.95 -10.80
N GLU A 344 -7.19 15.07 -10.18
CA GLU A 344 -7.52 14.45 -8.89
C GLU A 344 -8.12 13.05 -9.03
N LEU A 345 -8.61 12.68 -10.20
CA LEU A 345 -9.19 11.36 -10.45
C LEU A 345 -8.23 10.21 -10.16
N ARG A 346 -6.92 10.44 -10.35
CA ARG A 346 -5.85 9.45 -10.16
C ARG A 346 -5.00 9.73 -8.92
N SER A 347 -5.28 10.80 -8.18
CA SER A 347 -4.50 11.21 -7.01
C SER A 347 -5.07 10.64 -5.73
N GLY A 348 -4.19 10.40 -4.76
CA GLY A 348 -4.57 9.98 -3.42
C GLY A 348 -4.83 8.48 -3.24
N LEU A 349 -5.10 8.08 -2.01
CA LEU A 349 -5.33 6.70 -1.54
C LEU A 349 -4.22 5.70 -1.93
N ARG A 350 -2.98 6.22 -2.13
CA ARG A 350 -1.79 5.41 -2.41
C ARG A 350 -1.16 4.96 -1.08
N LEU A 351 -1.87 4.05 -0.40
CA LEU A 351 -1.59 3.68 0.99
C LEU A 351 -0.21 3.07 1.20
N SER A 352 0.31 2.32 0.23
CA SER A 352 1.68 1.78 0.29
C SER A 352 2.74 2.86 0.18
N GLU A 353 2.55 3.86 -0.71
CA GLU A 353 3.47 4.99 -0.85
C GLU A 353 3.45 5.87 0.42
N PHE A 354 2.27 6.14 0.97
CA PHE A 354 2.12 6.81 2.25
C PHE A 354 2.91 6.10 3.35
N THR A 355 2.72 4.78 3.46
CA THR A 355 3.40 3.95 4.46
C THR A 355 4.91 3.98 4.28
N GLU A 356 5.39 3.89 3.04
CA GLU A 356 6.83 3.90 2.74
C GLU A 356 7.47 5.26 3.01
N SER A 357 6.79 6.37 2.69
CA SER A 357 7.29 7.72 2.98
C SER A 357 7.45 7.97 4.49
N ALA A 358 6.41 7.62 5.28
CA ALA A 358 6.47 7.73 6.73
C ALA A 358 7.55 6.79 7.34
N ARG A 359 7.63 5.53 6.86
CA ARG A 359 8.65 4.57 7.29
C ARG A 359 10.07 5.03 6.97
N ARG A 360 10.31 5.47 5.73
CA ARG A 360 11.61 5.94 5.26
C ARG A 360 12.10 7.10 6.10
N PHE A 361 11.24 8.08 6.37
CA PHE A 361 11.57 9.21 7.24
C PHE A 361 12.02 8.74 8.62
N VAL A 362 11.25 7.87 9.27
CA VAL A 362 11.58 7.40 10.63
C VAL A 362 12.82 6.51 10.65
N TRP A 363 12.93 5.59 9.69
CA TRP A 363 14.01 4.62 9.69
C TRP A 363 15.32 5.23 9.23
N ASN A 364 15.31 5.89 8.06
CA ASN A 364 16.53 6.37 7.44
C ASN A 364 16.92 7.76 7.97
N GLU A 365 16.00 8.74 7.94
CA GLU A 365 16.37 10.11 8.25
C GLU A 365 16.48 10.34 9.77
N LEU A 366 15.44 9.97 10.52
CA LEU A 366 15.43 10.19 11.96
C LEU A 366 16.39 9.24 12.69
N ALA A 367 16.27 7.91 12.49
CA ALA A 367 17.01 6.95 13.29
C ALA A 367 18.48 6.84 12.90
N ASP A 368 18.78 6.72 11.60
CA ASP A 368 20.14 6.42 11.16
C ASP A 368 21.03 7.68 11.10
N TRP A 369 20.44 8.88 11.02
CA TRP A 369 21.17 10.13 10.91
C TRP A 369 20.93 11.07 12.08
N TYR A 370 19.71 11.55 12.27
CA TYR A 370 19.49 12.62 13.25
C TYR A 370 19.72 12.17 14.68
N LEU A 371 19.19 11.01 15.08
CA LEU A 371 19.46 10.45 16.40
C LEU A 371 20.97 10.29 16.66
N GLU A 372 21.72 9.86 15.67
CA GLU A 372 23.16 9.74 15.80
C GLU A 372 23.85 11.11 15.95
N SER A 373 23.37 12.16 15.25
CA SER A 373 23.92 13.52 15.39
C SER A 373 23.68 14.13 16.78
N THR A 374 22.58 13.78 17.44
CA THR A 374 22.21 14.34 18.75
C THR A 374 22.95 13.72 19.94
N LYS A 375 23.52 12.51 19.80
CA LYS A 375 24.12 11.77 20.95
C LYS A 375 25.17 12.56 21.71
N GLY A 376 26.12 13.18 21.00
CA GLY A 376 27.17 14.00 21.62
C GLY A 376 26.61 15.25 22.32
N ARG A 377 25.65 15.91 21.67
CA ARG A 377 24.98 17.11 22.19
C ARG A 377 24.19 16.84 23.47
N LEU A 378 23.38 15.75 23.46
CA LEU A 378 22.59 15.35 24.62
C LEU A 378 23.48 14.99 25.82
N ALA A 379 24.62 14.36 25.59
CA ALA A 379 25.60 14.03 26.63
C ALA A 379 26.31 15.28 27.19
N GLY A 380 26.55 16.30 26.35
CA GLY A 380 27.24 17.55 26.72
C GLY A 380 26.41 18.50 27.60
N GLY A 381 25.09 18.38 27.59
CA GLY A 381 24.17 19.24 28.36
C GLY A 381 24.10 20.69 27.84
N GLY A 382 23.57 21.60 28.66
CA GLY A 382 23.44 23.03 28.34
C GLY A 382 22.36 23.39 27.32
N SER A 383 22.45 24.60 26.77
CA SER A 383 21.46 25.15 25.83
C SER A 383 21.38 24.36 24.52
N ASP A 384 22.50 23.88 24.00
CA ASP A 384 22.55 23.08 22.79
C ASP A 384 21.84 21.72 22.95
N ALA A 385 21.98 21.09 24.11
CA ALA A 385 21.24 19.89 24.45
C ALA A 385 19.72 20.16 24.58
N ALA A 386 19.34 21.32 25.14
CA ALA A 386 17.94 21.71 25.24
C ALA A 386 17.30 21.89 23.86
N ILE A 387 17.99 22.55 22.93
CA ILE A 387 17.56 22.70 21.54
C ILE A 387 17.42 21.32 20.88
N ALA A 388 18.43 20.46 21.00
CA ALA A 388 18.37 19.11 20.43
C ALA A 388 17.19 18.29 20.98
N ARG A 389 16.85 18.42 22.28
CA ARG A 389 15.66 17.78 22.89
C ARG A 389 14.37 18.29 22.28
N SER A 390 14.24 19.63 22.11
CA SER A 390 13.05 20.24 21.51
C SER A 390 12.82 19.79 20.08
N VAL A 391 13.88 19.83 19.24
CA VAL A 391 13.77 19.37 17.85
C VAL A 391 13.43 17.88 17.80
N LEU A 392 14.11 17.06 18.61
CA LEU A 392 13.91 15.61 18.63
C LEU A 392 12.49 15.24 19.07
N ALA A 393 11.96 15.89 20.10
CA ALA A 393 10.60 15.66 20.56
C ALA A 393 9.56 16.09 19.51
N HIS A 394 9.74 17.26 18.89
CA HIS A 394 8.85 17.76 17.83
C HIS A 394 8.84 16.84 16.60
N VAL A 395 10.00 16.46 16.12
CA VAL A 395 10.13 15.59 14.94
C VAL A 395 9.54 14.21 15.20
N PHE A 396 9.75 13.68 16.41
CA PHE A 396 9.20 12.36 16.76
C PHE A 396 7.67 12.42 16.99
N ASP A 397 7.15 13.49 17.59
CA ASP A 397 5.72 13.74 17.71
C ASP A 397 5.04 13.73 16.34
N ALA A 398 5.57 14.50 15.38
CA ALA A 398 5.05 14.55 14.03
C ALA A 398 5.15 13.18 13.32
N ALA A 399 6.27 12.48 13.48
CA ALA A 399 6.48 11.13 12.92
C ALA A 399 5.48 10.11 13.46
N LEU A 400 5.19 10.15 14.77
CA LEU A 400 4.18 9.27 15.37
C LEU A 400 2.77 9.57 14.83
N ARG A 401 2.44 10.85 14.61
CA ARG A 401 1.15 11.25 14.01
C ARG A 401 1.03 10.79 12.55
N LEU A 402 2.10 10.88 11.76
CA LEU A 402 2.14 10.33 10.39
C LEU A 402 1.97 8.80 10.38
N LEU A 403 2.56 8.09 11.34
CA LEU A 403 2.49 6.63 11.42
C LEU A 403 1.22 6.09 12.07
N GLN A 404 0.47 6.92 12.80
CA GLN A 404 -0.69 6.49 13.57
C GLN A 404 -1.74 5.73 12.74
N PRO A 405 -2.11 6.14 11.53
CA PRO A 405 -3.10 5.39 10.74
C PRO A 405 -2.65 3.98 10.37
N ILE A 406 -1.34 3.71 10.37
CA ILE A 406 -0.75 2.43 9.98
C ILE A 406 -0.54 1.54 11.21
N VAL A 407 0.15 2.05 12.22
CA VAL A 407 0.58 1.34 13.43
C VAL A 407 0.06 2.05 14.71
N PRO A 408 -1.27 2.03 14.93
CA PRO A 408 -1.93 2.88 15.92
C PRO A 408 -1.55 2.59 17.36
N PHE A 409 -1.23 1.34 17.72
CA PHE A 409 -1.03 0.96 19.11
C PHE A 409 0.33 1.41 19.63
N VAL A 410 1.41 1.13 18.91
CA VAL A 410 2.75 1.54 19.33
C VAL A 410 2.91 3.05 19.29
N THR A 411 2.30 3.73 18.31
CA THR A 411 2.36 5.19 18.21
C THR A 411 1.63 5.87 19.35
N ASP A 412 0.44 5.42 19.75
CA ASP A 412 -0.31 5.99 20.87
C ASP A 412 0.45 5.80 22.20
N VAL A 413 1.01 4.61 22.43
CA VAL A 413 1.78 4.31 23.65
C VAL A 413 3.02 5.18 23.76
N LEU A 414 3.75 5.40 22.67
CA LEU A 414 4.95 6.25 22.66
C LEU A 414 4.58 7.73 22.77
N TRP A 415 3.57 8.17 22.03
CA TRP A 415 3.13 9.56 21.99
C TRP A 415 2.68 10.07 23.36
N ARG A 416 1.92 9.26 24.12
CA ARG A 416 1.50 9.62 25.48
C ARG A 416 2.66 9.80 26.47
N ARG A 417 3.84 9.29 26.16
CA ARG A 417 5.04 9.38 26.98
C ARG A 417 5.98 10.51 26.59
N LEU A 418 5.70 11.17 25.47
CA LEU A 418 6.54 12.29 25.05
C LEU A 418 6.45 13.45 26.03
N PRO A 419 7.55 14.10 26.40
CA PRO A 419 7.56 15.25 27.30
C PRO A 419 7.19 16.55 26.55
N ILE A 420 6.03 16.57 25.93
CA ILE A 420 5.44 17.77 25.31
C ILE A 420 4.33 18.30 26.21
N ALA A 421 4.10 19.61 26.19
CA ALA A 421 3.09 20.25 27.04
C ALA A 421 1.68 19.69 26.79
N ASP A 422 0.93 19.46 27.88
CA ASP A 422 -0.42 18.85 27.80
C ASP A 422 -1.41 19.71 27.00
N GLU A 423 -1.23 21.02 26.96
CA GLU A 423 -2.04 21.95 26.16
C GLU A 423 -1.95 21.70 24.65
N MET A 424 -0.87 21.07 24.21
CA MET A 424 -0.65 20.66 22.81
C MET A 424 -1.15 19.22 22.54
N ARG A 425 -1.57 18.52 23.58
CA ARG A 425 -1.94 17.12 23.56
C ARG A 425 -3.46 16.97 23.67
N GLY A 426 -4.09 16.24 22.78
CA GLY A 426 -5.42 15.68 23.02
C GLY A 426 -5.33 14.37 23.82
N ASP A 427 -6.47 13.78 24.16
CA ASP A 427 -6.56 12.52 24.90
C ASP A 427 -5.91 11.33 24.19
N PHE A 428 -5.91 11.35 22.85
CA PHE A 428 -5.44 10.26 21.99
C PHE A 428 -4.76 10.82 20.75
N ILE A 429 -3.68 10.17 20.31
CA ILE A 429 -2.97 10.54 19.08
C ILE A 429 -3.89 10.51 17.84
N ALA A 430 -4.89 9.62 17.81
CA ALA A 430 -5.88 9.53 16.73
C ALA A 430 -6.73 10.82 16.56
N ARG A 431 -6.82 11.66 17.60
CA ARG A 431 -7.53 12.95 17.56
C ARG A 431 -6.59 14.15 17.43
N ALA A 432 -5.27 13.91 17.44
CA ALA A 432 -4.28 14.95 17.25
C ALA A 432 -4.37 15.54 15.83
N ARG A 433 -4.04 16.81 15.70
CA ARG A 433 -4.01 17.47 14.40
C ARG A 433 -2.96 16.81 13.50
N TRP A 434 -3.28 16.69 12.22
CA TRP A 434 -2.33 16.23 11.22
C TRP A 434 -1.10 17.15 11.19
N PRO A 435 0.14 16.60 11.07
CA PRO A 435 1.35 17.40 11.02
C PRO A 435 1.31 18.39 9.87
N GLN A 436 1.76 19.62 10.13
CA GLN A 436 1.82 20.69 9.13
C GLN A 436 3.27 20.99 8.78
N ARG A 437 3.50 21.39 7.54
CA ARG A 437 4.81 21.86 7.08
C ARG A 437 5.17 23.19 7.73
N ASP A 438 6.41 23.35 8.13
CA ASP A 438 6.99 24.64 8.51
C ASP A 438 7.63 25.29 7.28
N ALA A 439 6.94 26.27 6.69
CA ALA A 439 7.41 26.96 5.48
C ALA A 439 8.69 27.81 5.72
N SER A 440 9.06 28.08 6.97
CA SER A 440 10.29 28.82 7.31
C SER A 440 11.54 27.95 7.23
N ILE A 441 11.39 26.63 7.15
CA ILE A 441 12.50 25.67 7.04
C ILE A 441 12.67 25.27 5.57
N GLY A 442 13.84 25.59 5.03
CA GLY A 442 14.24 25.22 3.66
C GLY A 442 15.26 24.06 3.63
N PRO A 443 15.72 23.69 2.43
CA PRO A 443 16.75 22.70 2.23
C PRO A 443 18.06 23.06 2.95
N GLU A 444 18.75 22.05 3.47
CA GLU A 444 20.09 22.18 4.11
C GLU A 444 21.11 21.35 3.31
N PRO A 445 21.56 21.84 2.15
CA PRO A 445 22.44 21.07 1.25
C PRO A 445 23.81 20.77 1.86
N GLU A 446 24.25 21.58 2.83
CA GLU A 446 25.52 21.36 3.50
C GLU A 446 25.58 20.09 4.34
N PHE A 447 24.46 19.73 4.97
CA PHE A 447 24.38 18.47 5.70
C PHE A 447 24.39 17.26 4.75
N GLU A 448 23.90 17.42 3.52
CA GLU A 448 24.00 16.36 2.49
C GLU A 448 25.46 16.08 2.10
N VAL A 449 26.33 17.08 2.06
CA VAL A 449 27.79 16.88 1.85
C VAL A 449 28.40 16.03 2.96
N VAL A 450 27.97 16.25 4.21
CA VAL A 450 28.43 15.44 5.36
C VAL A 450 27.95 14.00 5.24
N ARG A 451 26.68 13.80 4.86
CA ARG A 451 26.10 12.47 4.65
C ARG A 451 26.77 11.73 3.52
N GLU A 452 27.03 12.42 2.40
CA GLU A 452 27.75 11.87 1.25
C GLU A 452 29.16 11.43 1.66
N ALA A 453 29.90 12.26 2.37
CA ALA A 453 31.23 11.94 2.87
C ALA A 453 31.21 10.69 3.77
N ILE A 454 30.31 10.64 4.75
CA ILE A 454 30.16 9.48 5.65
C ILE A 454 29.82 8.20 4.88
N ASN A 455 28.85 8.26 3.97
CA ASN A 455 28.42 7.10 3.19
C ASN A 455 29.53 6.59 2.27
N SER A 456 30.23 7.50 1.59
CA SER A 456 31.31 7.15 0.69
C SER A 456 32.53 6.57 1.44
N ILE A 457 32.83 7.08 2.62
CA ILE A 457 33.89 6.50 3.48
C ILE A 457 33.45 5.10 3.96
N ARG A 458 32.20 4.90 4.35
CA ARG A 458 31.69 3.59 4.75
C ARG A 458 31.74 2.60 3.58
N GLN A 459 31.39 3.04 2.38
CA GLN A 459 31.48 2.22 1.17
C GLN A 459 32.93 1.84 0.89
N LEU A 460 33.87 2.81 0.95
CA LEU A 460 35.29 2.57 0.81
C LEU A 460 35.78 1.53 1.83
N ARG A 461 35.39 1.65 3.10
CA ARG A 461 35.73 0.66 4.13
C ARG A 461 35.26 -0.75 3.78
N ALA A 462 34.05 -0.87 3.22
CA ALA A 462 33.50 -2.16 2.77
C ALA A 462 34.27 -2.71 1.56
N ASP A 463 34.59 -1.87 0.57
CA ASP A 463 35.30 -2.23 -0.65
C ASP A 463 36.71 -2.73 -0.41
N TYR A 464 37.36 -2.20 0.64
CA TYR A 464 38.72 -2.58 1.05
C TYR A 464 38.74 -3.49 2.28
N ALA A 465 37.58 -4.01 2.73
CA ALA A 465 37.45 -4.90 3.88
C ALA A 465 38.16 -4.36 5.16
N ILE A 466 38.11 -3.04 5.38
CA ILE A 466 38.64 -2.40 6.59
C ILE A 466 37.75 -2.77 7.78
N ALA A 467 38.33 -3.31 8.85
CA ALA A 467 37.57 -3.78 9.98
C ALA A 467 36.72 -2.64 10.63
N PRO A 468 35.51 -2.91 11.11
CA PRO A 468 34.63 -1.88 11.68
C PRO A 468 35.24 -1.10 12.86
N GLY A 469 36.16 -1.71 13.61
CA GLY A 469 36.85 -1.10 14.76
C GLY A 469 38.00 -0.16 14.39
N ASP A 470 38.59 -0.30 13.22
CA ASP A 470 39.78 0.44 12.80
C ASP A 470 39.43 1.90 12.53
N ARG A 471 40.32 2.80 12.98
CA ARG A 471 40.27 4.22 12.63
C ARG A 471 41.14 4.47 11.40
N ILE A 472 40.66 5.30 10.49
CA ILE A 472 41.38 5.72 9.31
C ILE A 472 41.52 7.25 9.29
N ASN A 473 42.59 7.73 8.67
CA ASN A 473 42.79 9.14 8.43
C ASN A 473 42.57 9.44 6.95
N ALA A 474 42.06 10.61 6.65
CA ALA A 474 41.88 11.09 5.29
C ALA A 474 42.31 12.54 5.17
N SER A 475 42.70 12.95 3.98
CA SER A 475 42.92 14.36 3.65
C SER A 475 41.82 14.86 2.73
N LEU A 476 41.41 16.12 2.94
CA LEU A 476 40.45 16.81 2.10
C LEU A 476 41.17 17.69 1.10
N ASP A 477 41.05 17.39 -0.17
CA ASP A 477 41.47 18.21 -1.30
C ASP A 477 40.26 18.89 -1.93
N THR A 478 40.25 20.22 -1.89
CA THR A 478 39.17 21.05 -2.42
C THR A 478 39.54 21.82 -3.67
N ALA A 479 40.71 21.55 -4.27
CA ALA A 479 41.20 22.31 -5.42
C ALA A 479 40.26 22.32 -6.63
N ALA A 480 39.47 21.26 -6.82
CA ALA A 480 38.49 21.12 -7.88
C ALA A 480 37.06 21.47 -7.45
N SER A 481 36.81 21.86 -6.21
CA SER A 481 35.48 22.18 -5.70
C SER A 481 35.04 23.57 -6.10
N ASN A 482 33.78 23.69 -6.51
CA ASN A 482 33.13 24.98 -6.74
C ASN A 482 32.83 25.75 -5.43
N ASN A 483 32.92 25.07 -4.27
CA ASN A 483 32.60 25.60 -2.93
C ASN A 483 33.70 25.27 -1.90
N ALA A 484 34.97 25.30 -2.30
CA ALA A 484 36.13 24.84 -1.50
C ALA A 484 36.14 25.29 -0.01
N ALA A 485 36.00 26.60 0.22
CA ALA A 485 36.00 27.16 1.59
C ALA A 485 34.81 26.64 2.42
N ARG A 486 33.64 26.45 1.77
CA ARG A 486 32.43 25.98 2.42
C ARG A 486 32.53 24.49 2.78
N ASP A 487 32.99 23.64 1.86
CA ASP A 487 33.21 22.22 2.10
C ASP A 487 34.20 21.99 3.26
N MET A 488 35.30 22.72 3.27
CA MET A 488 36.27 22.67 4.36
C MET A 488 35.67 23.04 5.71
N GLN A 489 34.89 24.12 5.75
CA GLN A 489 34.22 24.57 6.97
C GLN A 489 33.21 23.53 7.46
N VAL A 490 32.33 23.06 6.58
CA VAL A 490 31.26 22.12 6.91
C VAL A 490 31.81 20.79 7.44
N LEU A 491 32.78 20.19 6.73
CA LEU A 491 33.38 18.92 7.15
C LEU A 491 34.21 19.05 8.44
N ALA A 492 34.85 20.22 8.68
CA ALA A 492 35.54 20.47 9.93
C ALA A 492 34.60 20.66 11.12
N GLU A 493 33.51 21.42 10.95
CA GLU A 493 32.49 21.62 11.98
C GLU A 493 31.77 20.33 12.37
N GLU A 494 31.59 19.40 11.43
CA GLU A 494 30.92 18.09 11.63
C GLU A 494 31.93 16.93 11.87
N SER A 495 33.18 17.24 12.14
CA SER A 495 34.26 16.24 12.27
C SER A 495 34.00 15.17 13.34
N GLU A 496 33.47 15.55 14.51
CA GLU A 496 33.08 14.58 15.54
C GLU A 496 31.98 13.60 15.07
N PHE A 497 31.04 14.10 14.31
CA PHE A 497 29.97 13.29 13.75
C PHE A 497 30.51 12.31 12.71
N ILE A 498 31.38 12.78 11.83
CA ILE A 498 32.07 11.96 10.82
C ILE A 498 32.93 10.89 11.50
N GLN A 499 33.75 11.26 12.47
CA GLN A 499 34.59 10.31 13.22
C GLN A 499 33.75 9.22 13.90
N ARG A 500 32.63 9.59 14.47
CA ARG A 500 31.75 8.62 15.13
C ARG A 500 31.12 7.66 14.16
N LEU A 501 30.61 8.13 13.00
CA LEU A 501 29.85 7.30 12.07
C LEU A 501 30.71 6.59 11.02
N ALA A 502 31.79 7.21 10.57
CA ALA A 502 32.66 6.66 9.54
C ALA A 502 33.98 6.10 10.09
N ARG A 503 34.29 6.34 11.39
CA ARG A 503 35.59 6.00 12.00
C ARG A 503 36.77 6.59 11.20
N CYS A 504 36.59 7.83 10.69
CA CYS A 504 37.54 8.53 9.85
C CYS A 504 37.79 9.93 10.40
N GLU A 505 39.05 10.33 10.51
CA GLU A 505 39.44 11.70 10.77
C GLU A 505 39.83 12.37 9.46
N ILE A 506 39.17 13.49 9.13
CA ILE A 506 39.44 14.24 7.92
C ILE A 506 40.23 15.49 8.29
N THR A 507 41.42 15.65 7.70
CA THR A 507 42.28 16.82 7.87
C THR A 507 42.39 17.60 6.55
N SER A 508 42.55 18.92 6.62
CA SER A 508 42.79 19.73 5.44
C SER A 508 44.22 19.46 4.91
N GLY A 509 44.36 19.20 3.63
CA GLY A 509 45.65 19.00 2.98
C GLY A 509 45.54 18.50 1.56
N SER A 510 46.48 18.86 0.69
CA SER A 510 46.62 18.22 -0.61
C SER A 510 47.11 16.80 -0.38
N GLY A 511 46.30 15.82 -0.77
CA GLY A 511 46.70 14.39 -0.73
C GLY A 511 48.01 14.22 -1.48
N ASP A 512 48.96 13.51 -0.84
CA ASP A 512 50.20 13.15 -1.49
C ASP A 512 49.89 12.13 -2.60
N GLU A 513 49.76 12.61 -3.85
CA GLU A 513 49.35 11.80 -5.03
C GLU A 513 50.27 10.59 -5.28
N LYS A 514 51.38 10.50 -4.58
CA LYS A 514 52.38 9.43 -4.73
C LYS A 514 52.20 8.24 -3.77
N ARG A 515 51.27 8.30 -2.83
CA ARG A 515 51.00 7.17 -1.92
C ARG A 515 49.81 6.34 -2.42
N ALA A 516 49.98 5.02 -2.38
CA ALA A 516 48.87 4.09 -2.64
C ALA A 516 47.70 4.45 -1.71
N GLY A 517 46.61 4.93 -2.28
CA GLY A 517 45.44 5.41 -1.56
C GLY A 517 44.15 5.30 -2.40
N ALA A 518 43.04 5.47 -1.74
CA ALA A 518 41.73 5.56 -2.41
C ALA A 518 41.24 7.00 -2.33
N THR A 519 40.62 7.47 -3.42
CA THR A 519 40.03 8.80 -3.53
C THR A 519 38.53 8.71 -3.68
N ILE A 520 37.82 9.47 -2.88
CA ILE A 520 36.37 9.68 -2.95
C ILE A 520 36.13 11.05 -3.58
N LEU A 521 35.33 11.13 -4.61
CA LEU A 521 34.87 12.38 -5.22
C LEU A 521 33.48 12.72 -4.68
N LEU A 522 33.35 13.86 -4.02
CA LEU A 522 32.06 14.39 -3.57
C LEU A 522 31.33 15.13 -4.71
N SER A 523 30.02 15.25 -4.61
CA SER A 523 29.16 15.95 -5.58
C SER A 523 29.56 17.43 -5.77
N THR A 524 30.19 18.03 -4.77
CA THR A 524 30.76 19.41 -4.82
C THR A 524 32.04 19.53 -5.62
N GLY A 525 32.68 18.42 -6.01
CA GLY A 525 33.99 18.36 -6.64
C GLY A 525 35.15 18.23 -5.66
N SER A 526 34.90 18.30 -4.35
CA SER A 526 35.91 18.02 -3.31
C SER A 526 36.30 16.55 -3.33
N ARG A 527 37.58 16.25 -2.97
CA ARG A 527 38.12 14.90 -2.91
C ARG A 527 38.51 14.54 -1.48
N ILE A 528 38.11 13.36 -1.04
CA ILE A 528 38.58 12.78 0.22
C ILE A 528 39.58 11.68 -0.13
N CYS A 529 40.85 11.90 0.21
CA CYS A 529 41.97 10.99 -0.08
C CYS A 529 42.29 10.17 1.16
N VAL A 530 42.14 8.86 1.09
CA VAL A 530 42.37 7.92 2.18
C VAL A 530 43.66 7.13 1.88
N PRO A 531 44.76 7.32 2.61
CA PRO A 531 45.95 6.50 2.46
C PRO A 531 45.65 5.08 2.95
N LEU A 532 45.88 4.08 2.12
CA LEU A 532 45.62 2.68 2.44
C LEU A 532 46.87 1.95 3.02
N ALA A 533 48.04 2.55 2.91
CA ALA A 533 49.28 2.02 3.49
C ALA A 533 49.20 1.96 5.02
N GLY A 534 49.42 0.78 5.57
CA GLY A 534 49.28 0.53 7.01
C GLY A 534 47.86 0.26 7.51
N VAL A 535 46.85 0.42 6.65
CA VAL A 535 45.45 0.13 6.97
C VAL A 535 45.05 -1.24 6.43
N ILE A 536 45.54 -1.60 5.24
CA ILE A 536 45.31 -2.89 4.61
C ILE A 536 46.61 -3.51 4.10
N ASP A 537 46.60 -4.83 3.88
CA ASP A 537 47.65 -5.52 3.15
C ASP A 537 47.48 -5.24 1.65
N ILE A 538 48.16 -4.23 1.15
CA ILE A 538 48.06 -3.75 -0.24
C ILE A 538 48.40 -4.85 -1.23
N GLU A 539 49.42 -5.68 -0.98
CA GLU A 539 49.82 -6.74 -1.90
C GLU A 539 48.75 -7.83 -2.02
N LYS A 540 48.15 -8.18 -0.89
CA LYS A 540 47.06 -9.16 -0.84
C LYS A 540 45.83 -8.66 -1.56
N GLU A 541 45.39 -7.42 -1.31
CA GLU A 541 44.25 -6.83 -1.96
C GLU A 541 44.49 -6.57 -3.45
N CYS A 542 45.70 -6.16 -3.83
CA CYS A 542 46.07 -6.04 -5.23
C CYS A 542 45.99 -7.37 -5.97
N ARG A 543 46.51 -8.48 -5.38
CA ARG A 543 46.36 -9.81 -5.97
C ARG A 543 44.90 -10.22 -6.13
N LYS A 544 44.06 -9.98 -5.14
CA LYS A 544 42.61 -10.28 -5.23
C LYS A 544 41.92 -9.48 -6.33
N ALA A 545 42.18 -8.18 -6.38
CA ALA A 545 41.56 -7.29 -7.37
C ALA A 545 41.96 -7.68 -8.80
N ARG A 546 43.24 -8.05 -9.04
CA ARG A 546 43.72 -8.55 -10.35
C ARG A 546 43.02 -9.85 -10.75
N VAL A 547 42.90 -10.82 -9.84
CA VAL A 547 42.20 -12.09 -10.10
C VAL A 547 40.72 -11.86 -10.40
N GLU A 548 40.06 -10.96 -9.66
CA GLU A 548 38.65 -10.63 -9.90
C GLU A 548 38.46 -9.90 -11.24
N LEU A 549 39.37 -9.00 -11.61
CA LEU A 549 39.35 -8.30 -12.89
C LEU A 549 39.51 -9.28 -14.06
N GLU A 550 40.51 -10.19 -13.97
CA GLU A 550 40.74 -11.22 -15.00
C GLU A 550 39.52 -12.15 -15.17
N LYS A 551 38.90 -12.56 -14.06
CA LYS A 551 37.68 -13.35 -14.08
C LYS A 551 36.52 -12.61 -14.76
N LEU A 552 36.36 -11.32 -14.45
CA LEU A 552 35.30 -10.49 -15.01
C LEU A 552 35.54 -10.19 -16.50
N ASP A 553 36.81 -10.00 -16.91
CA ASP A 553 37.21 -9.87 -18.32
C ASP A 553 36.87 -11.14 -19.12
N GLY A 554 37.12 -12.31 -18.55
CA GLY A 554 36.72 -13.59 -19.14
C GLY A 554 35.21 -13.74 -19.29
N GLN A 555 34.45 -13.34 -18.26
CA GLN A 555 33.00 -13.36 -18.29
C GLN A 555 32.41 -12.37 -19.31
N LEU A 556 32.94 -11.16 -19.41
CA LEU A 556 32.55 -10.15 -20.38
C LEU A 556 32.87 -10.61 -21.81
N THR A 557 34.03 -11.20 -22.02
CA THR A 557 34.42 -11.77 -23.33
C THR A 557 33.43 -12.84 -23.77
N ALA A 558 33.06 -13.78 -22.89
CA ALA A 558 32.07 -14.80 -23.16
C ALA A 558 30.68 -14.24 -23.44
N LEU A 559 30.26 -13.22 -22.67
CA LEU A 559 28.97 -12.56 -22.85
C LEU A 559 28.91 -11.77 -24.16
N ASN A 560 29.97 -11.02 -24.48
CA ASN A 560 30.10 -10.29 -25.73
C ASN A 560 30.08 -11.23 -26.92
N GLY A 561 30.78 -12.38 -26.85
CA GLY A 561 30.72 -13.43 -27.87
C GLY A 561 29.31 -13.99 -28.09
N ARG A 562 28.52 -14.17 -27.01
CA ARG A 562 27.12 -14.58 -27.14
C ARG A 562 26.24 -13.50 -27.75
N LEU A 563 26.38 -12.26 -27.33
CA LEU A 563 25.60 -11.13 -27.85
C LEU A 563 25.97 -10.74 -29.29
N SER A 564 27.19 -11.07 -29.74
CA SER A 564 27.65 -10.88 -31.12
C SER A 564 27.23 -12.01 -32.06
N ASN A 565 26.72 -13.13 -31.53
CA ASN A 565 26.32 -14.27 -32.32
C ASN A 565 24.88 -14.06 -32.87
N PRO A 566 24.71 -13.93 -34.22
CA PRO A 566 23.39 -13.77 -34.82
C PRO A 566 22.45 -14.97 -34.55
N GLY A 567 23.02 -16.15 -34.33
CA GLY A 567 22.27 -17.36 -33.99
C GLY A 567 21.63 -17.29 -32.59
N PHE A 568 22.23 -16.56 -31.67
CA PHE A 568 21.65 -16.30 -30.35
C PHE A 568 20.68 -15.10 -30.39
N THR A 569 21.12 -13.96 -30.89
CA THR A 569 20.31 -12.72 -30.88
C THR A 569 19.07 -12.79 -31.76
N GLY A 570 19.09 -13.64 -32.81
CA GLY A 570 17.95 -13.83 -33.72
C GLY A 570 16.98 -14.96 -33.28
N ARG A 571 17.37 -15.86 -32.37
CA ARG A 571 16.53 -17.01 -31.96
C ARG A 571 16.08 -16.96 -30.50
N ALA A 572 16.81 -16.25 -29.63
CA ALA A 572 16.42 -16.12 -28.23
C ALA A 572 15.24 -15.13 -28.08
N PRO A 573 14.35 -15.33 -27.08
CA PRO A 573 13.30 -14.39 -26.77
C PRO A 573 13.86 -12.98 -26.49
N ALA A 574 13.15 -11.94 -26.93
CA ALA A 574 13.61 -10.55 -26.84
C ALA A 574 13.93 -10.12 -25.41
N ASN A 575 13.18 -10.59 -24.40
CA ASN A 575 13.43 -10.32 -23.00
C ASN A 575 14.73 -10.94 -22.49
N VAL A 576 15.14 -12.10 -23.00
CA VAL A 576 16.41 -12.75 -22.64
C VAL A 576 17.58 -11.96 -23.22
N VAL A 577 17.49 -11.54 -24.48
CA VAL A 577 18.52 -10.69 -25.12
C VAL A 577 18.64 -9.34 -24.40
N ALA A 578 17.52 -8.72 -24.03
CA ALA A 578 17.50 -7.49 -23.25
C ALA A 578 18.15 -7.67 -21.87
N GLY A 579 17.84 -8.75 -21.18
CA GLY A 579 18.47 -9.08 -19.89
C GLY A 579 20.00 -9.28 -19.98
N GLU A 580 20.48 -9.96 -21.01
CA GLU A 580 21.94 -10.13 -21.23
C GLU A 580 22.64 -8.80 -21.58
N ARG A 581 21.95 -7.85 -22.27
CA ARG A 581 22.50 -6.50 -22.52
C ARG A 581 22.57 -5.64 -21.25
N VAL A 582 21.57 -5.71 -20.37
CA VAL A 582 21.62 -5.05 -19.06
C VAL A 582 22.80 -5.59 -18.24
N LYS A 583 22.95 -6.90 -18.18
CA LYS A 583 24.07 -7.56 -17.52
C LYS A 583 25.43 -7.19 -18.12
N GLN A 584 25.52 -7.01 -19.44
CA GLN A 584 26.71 -6.51 -20.10
C GLN A 584 27.08 -5.11 -19.62
N ALA A 585 26.12 -4.18 -19.54
CA ALA A 585 26.34 -2.82 -19.07
C ALA A 585 26.81 -2.80 -17.60
N GLU A 586 26.15 -3.58 -16.73
CA GLU A 586 26.51 -3.72 -15.32
C GLU A 586 27.95 -4.28 -15.13
N TRP A 587 28.27 -5.33 -15.87
CA TRP A 587 29.60 -5.91 -15.78
C TRP A 587 30.70 -5.03 -16.37
N THR A 588 30.40 -4.23 -17.40
CA THR A 588 31.32 -3.27 -17.96
C THR A 588 31.63 -2.16 -16.93
N ALA A 589 30.60 -1.59 -16.30
CA ALA A 589 30.77 -0.60 -15.26
C ALA A 589 31.58 -1.16 -14.05
N ARG A 590 31.27 -2.37 -13.62
CA ARG A 590 32.04 -3.06 -12.55
C ARG A 590 33.48 -3.31 -12.94
N ARG A 591 33.74 -3.69 -14.18
CA ARG A 591 35.10 -3.88 -14.73
C ARG A 591 35.91 -2.58 -14.67
N GLU A 592 35.30 -1.45 -15.05
CA GLU A 592 35.96 -0.13 -14.98
C GLU A 592 36.31 0.26 -13.54
N GLN A 593 35.40 0.04 -12.59
CA GLN A 593 35.66 0.25 -11.17
C GLN A 593 36.81 -0.63 -10.64
N LEU A 594 36.82 -1.91 -11.01
CA LEU A 594 37.91 -2.83 -10.64
C LEU A 594 39.24 -2.46 -11.29
N ALA A 595 39.24 -2.00 -12.54
CA ALA A 595 40.43 -1.54 -13.21
C ALA A 595 41.04 -0.29 -12.50
N GLN A 596 40.22 0.69 -12.13
CA GLN A 596 40.62 1.85 -11.34
C GLN A 596 41.15 1.43 -9.98
N LYS A 597 40.52 0.46 -9.32
CA LYS A 597 40.98 -0.09 -8.05
C LYS A 597 42.35 -0.76 -8.19
N VAL A 598 42.59 -1.53 -9.25
CA VAL A 598 43.91 -2.15 -9.53
C VAL A 598 44.95 -1.08 -9.79
N GLU A 599 44.64 -0.07 -10.58
CA GLU A 599 45.57 1.05 -10.85
C GLU A 599 45.96 1.81 -9.58
N SER A 600 44.98 2.16 -8.73
CA SER A 600 45.20 2.89 -7.49
C SER A 600 45.96 2.11 -6.41
N LEU A 601 45.73 0.77 -6.33
CA LEU A 601 46.34 -0.09 -5.32
C LEU A 601 47.69 -0.64 -5.72
N CYS A 602 47.85 -1.03 -6.99
CA CYS A 602 48.99 -1.82 -7.40
C CYS A 602 50.14 -0.95 -7.95
N GLY A 603 49.92 0.34 -8.15
CA GLY A 603 50.86 1.20 -8.90
C GLY A 603 51.02 0.72 -10.34
N SER A 604 51.30 1.55 -11.27
CA SER A 604 51.62 1.15 -12.65
C SER A 604 52.85 0.25 -12.73
#